data_731e8cc513b77d083d36d5918803565b
#
_entry.id   731e8cc513b77d083d36d5918803565b
#
_cell.length_a   1.000
_cell.length_b   1.000
_cell.length_c   1.000
_cell.angle_alpha   90.00
_cell.angle_beta   90.00
_cell.angle_gamma   90.00
#
_symmetry.space_group_name_H-M   'P 1'
#
loop_
_entity.id
_entity.type
_entity.pdbx_description
1 polymer ?
#
loop_
_entity_poly.entity_id
_entity_poly.type
_entity_poly.pdbx_seq_one_letter_code
_entity_poly.pdbx_strand_id
1 'polypeptide(L)'
;MISRPELVIFDCDGVLVDSEPIGNGVLAACLADAGVAMPPHEVEAAFRGLSMTSVVERVARERGVRLGGDFLAAYQARLFSALRHGVAAMRGAAEALHALGIARCVASSGEPEKMRLTLGLTGLLPAFDGKLFSAAQVAHGKPSPDLFLFAAERMGTPPSRCIVVEDSPAGVKAACAAGMTAYGYAPSEGAPNGGADERRLESLIAAGAKPLYALSALSDTLAR
;
A
#
# COMPACT_ATOMS: atom_id res chain seq x y z
N MET A 1 -29.53 -6.34 -1.97
CA MET A 1 -29.15 -5.49 -0.82
C MET A 1 -27.68 -5.73 -0.55
N ILE A 2 -26.85 -4.70 -0.60
CA ILE A 2 -25.43 -4.82 -0.21
C ILE A 2 -25.44 -5.06 1.29
N SER A 3 -24.95 -6.21 1.75
CA SER A 3 -24.85 -6.49 3.18
C SER A 3 -23.89 -5.48 3.82
N ARG A 4 -24.25 -4.97 5.00
CA ARG A 4 -23.40 -4.02 5.74
C ARG A 4 -21.99 -4.62 5.91
N PRO A 5 -20.92 -3.88 5.60
CA PRO A 5 -19.55 -4.41 5.74
C PRO A 5 -19.25 -4.71 7.22
N GLU A 6 -18.49 -5.79 7.44
CA GLU A 6 -18.08 -6.24 8.77
C GLU A 6 -16.56 -6.11 8.98
N LEU A 7 -15.80 -6.04 7.89
CA LEU A 7 -14.34 -5.95 7.92
C LEU A 7 -13.85 -4.89 6.92
N VAL A 8 -12.94 -4.03 7.40
CA VAL A 8 -12.13 -3.16 6.54
C VAL A 8 -10.72 -3.73 6.47
N ILE A 9 -10.25 -4.02 5.27
CA ILE A 9 -8.88 -4.43 4.98
C ILE A 9 -8.16 -3.23 4.38
N PHE A 10 -7.15 -2.72 5.05
CA PHE A 10 -6.33 -1.62 4.56
C PHE A 10 -5.07 -2.12 3.88
N ASP A 11 -4.71 -1.56 2.74
CA ASP A 11 -3.31 -1.57 2.37
C ASP A 11 -2.49 -0.73 3.36
N CYS A 12 -1.17 -0.90 3.36
CA CYS A 12 -0.28 -0.22 4.29
C CYS A 12 0.34 1.04 3.67
N ASP A 13 1.16 0.83 2.64
CA ASP A 13 1.96 1.88 2.00
C ASP A 13 1.06 2.74 1.09
N GLY A 14 1.10 4.06 1.21
CA GLY A 14 0.23 4.95 0.43
C GLY A 14 -1.22 5.05 0.94
N VAL A 15 -1.64 4.18 1.87
CA VAL A 15 -2.97 4.22 2.51
C VAL A 15 -2.89 4.61 3.99
N LEU A 16 -2.09 3.90 4.77
CA LEU A 16 -1.93 4.17 6.21
C LEU A 16 -0.66 4.95 6.51
N VAL A 17 0.42 4.68 5.78
CA VAL A 17 1.73 5.30 5.97
C VAL A 17 2.25 5.90 4.67
N ASP A 18 2.85 7.10 4.77
CA ASP A 18 3.48 7.82 3.67
C ASP A 18 4.94 7.37 3.56
N SER A 19 5.16 6.21 3.00
CA SER A 19 6.50 5.60 2.85
C SER A 19 7.05 5.70 1.43
N GLU A 20 6.24 6.03 0.43
CA GLU A 20 6.64 6.06 -0.99
C GLU A 20 7.74 7.08 -1.29
N PRO A 21 7.69 8.35 -0.82
CA PRO A 21 8.76 9.31 -1.08
C PRO A 21 10.11 8.86 -0.52
N ILE A 22 10.09 8.23 0.68
CA ILE A 22 11.29 7.69 1.30
C ILE A 22 11.82 6.50 0.49
N GLY A 23 10.96 5.57 0.12
CA GLY A 23 11.31 4.39 -0.67
C GLY A 23 11.91 4.75 -2.02
N ASN A 24 11.28 5.70 -2.74
CA ASN A 24 11.76 6.18 -4.04
C ASN A 24 13.10 6.90 -3.92
N GLY A 25 13.30 7.70 -2.87
CA GLY A 25 14.57 8.36 -2.60
C GLY A 25 15.71 7.37 -2.32
N VAL A 26 15.45 6.37 -1.49
CA VAL A 26 16.44 5.31 -1.19
C VAL A 26 16.76 4.48 -2.42
N LEU A 27 15.74 4.10 -3.21
CA LEU A 27 15.94 3.34 -4.43
C LEU A 27 16.75 4.13 -5.46
N ALA A 28 16.46 5.41 -5.63
CA ALA A 28 17.23 6.31 -6.50
C ALA A 28 18.71 6.35 -6.10
N ALA A 29 18.99 6.47 -4.79
CA ALA A 29 20.36 6.48 -4.28
C ALA A 29 21.07 5.14 -4.52
N CYS A 30 20.41 4.01 -4.26
CA CYS A 30 20.99 2.69 -4.51
C CYS A 30 21.23 2.42 -6.01
N LEU A 31 20.33 2.88 -6.88
CA LEU A 31 20.51 2.77 -8.32
C LEU A 31 21.67 3.64 -8.80
N ALA A 32 21.83 4.85 -8.29
CA ALA A 32 22.96 5.73 -8.61
C ALA A 32 24.29 5.11 -8.19
N ASP A 33 24.39 4.50 -7.02
CA ASP A 33 25.57 3.76 -6.57
C ASP A 33 25.91 2.58 -7.50
N ALA A 34 24.89 1.99 -8.14
CA ALA A 34 25.05 0.93 -9.14
C ALA A 34 25.28 1.45 -10.57
N GLY A 35 25.47 2.76 -10.75
CA GLY A 35 25.70 3.40 -12.05
C GLY A 35 24.43 3.71 -12.86
N VAL A 36 23.26 3.62 -12.27
CA VAL A 36 21.98 3.97 -12.89
C VAL A 36 21.42 5.24 -12.27
N ALA A 37 21.80 6.39 -12.80
CA ALA A 37 21.31 7.70 -12.32
C ALA A 37 19.85 7.91 -12.75
N MET A 38 18.95 7.94 -11.77
CA MET A 38 17.53 8.28 -11.92
C MET A 38 17.08 9.11 -10.72
N PRO A 39 16.47 10.28 -10.92
CA PRO A 39 15.91 11.05 -9.81
C PRO A 39 14.67 10.34 -9.22
N PRO A 40 14.30 10.62 -7.95
CA PRO A 40 13.20 9.91 -7.26
C PRO A 40 11.86 9.92 -8.02
N HIS A 41 11.51 11.02 -8.69
CA HIS A 41 10.26 11.10 -9.47
C HIS A 41 10.27 10.20 -10.73
N GLU A 42 11.44 9.97 -11.34
CA GLU A 42 11.55 8.99 -12.45
C GLU A 42 11.52 7.56 -11.92
N VAL A 43 12.12 7.29 -10.76
CA VAL A 43 12.03 6.00 -10.07
C VAL A 43 10.58 5.66 -9.78
N GLU A 44 9.84 6.60 -9.23
CA GLU A 44 8.42 6.45 -8.97
C GLU A 44 7.64 6.14 -10.24
N ALA A 45 7.78 6.95 -11.28
CA ALA A 45 7.08 6.76 -12.55
C ALA A 45 7.42 5.42 -13.23
N ALA A 46 8.68 4.99 -13.12
CA ALA A 46 9.15 3.75 -13.76
C ALA A 46 8.76 2.49 -12.97
N PHE A 47 8.81 2.53 -11.64
CA PHE A 47 8.78 1.32 -10.82
C PHE A 47 7.60 1.23 -9.86
N ARG A 48 6.67 2.20 -9.85
CA ARG A 48 5.48 2.17 -8.99
C ARG A 48 4.72 0.86 -9.15
N GLY A 49 4.40 0.23 -8.03
CA GLY A 49 3.65 -1.03 -7.97
C GLY A 49 4.42 -2.28 -8.41
N LEU A 50 5.71 -2.16 -8.77
CA LEU A 50 6.53 -3.32 -9.11
C LEU A 50 7.15 -3.94 -7.86
N SER A 51 7.33 -5.27 -7.88
CA SER A 51 8.17 -5.95 -6.91
C SER A 51 9.64 -5.59 -7.11
N MET A 52 10.46 -5.66 -6.06
CA MET A 52 11.91 -5.41 -6.19
C MET A 52 12.58 -6.37 -7.18
N THR A 53 12.11 -7.61 -7.28
CA THR A 53 12.56 -8.56 -8.31
C THR A 53 12.30 -8.00 -9.71
N SER A 54 11.08 -7.51 -9.96
CA SER A 54 10.71 -6.90 -11.24
C SER A 54 11.50 -5.62 -11.53
N VAL A 55 11.83 -4.82 -10.50
CA VAL A 55 12.71 -3.64 -10.65
C VAL A 55 14.09 -4.07 -11.12
N VAL A 56 14.71 -5.07 -10.47
CA VAL A 56 16.05 -5.60 -10.82
C VAL A 56 16.06 -6.11 -12.27
N GLU A 57 15.06 -6.90 -12.65
CA GLU A 57 14.94 -7.43 -14.03
C GLU A 57 14.76 -6.30 -15.05
N ARG A 58 13.95 -5.31 -14.74
CA ARG A 58 13.68 -4.17 -15.63
C ARG A 58 14.92 -3.31 -15.82
N VAL A 59 15.66 -3.01 -14.76
CA VAL A 59 16.94 -2.29 -14.85
C VAL A 59 17.94 -3.06 -15.72
N ALA A 60 18.08 -4.37 -15.53
CA ALA A 60 18.95 -5.19 -16.34
C ALA A 60 18.56 -5.15 -17.83
N ARG A 61 17.27 -5.26 -18.13
CA ARG A 61 16.75 -5.25 -19.50
C ARG A 61 16.84 -3.89 -20.18
N GLU A 62 16.48 -2.81 -19.48
CA GLU A 62 16.34 -1.47 -20.09
C GLU A 62 17.60 -0.61 -20.01
N ARG A 63 18.44 -0.85 -19.00
CA ARG A 63 19.68 -0.09 -18.78
C ARG A 63 20.96 -0.91 -18.99
N GLY A 64 20.84 -2.22 -19.22
CA GLY A 64 21.99 -3.12 -19.40
C GLY A 64 22.83 -3.31 -18.12
N VAL A 65 22.37 -2.84 -16.97
CA VAL A 65 23.07 -2.91 -15.69
C VAL A 65 22.53 -4.08 -14.86
N ARG A 66 23.39 -5.02 -14.53
CA ARG A 66 23.06 -6.11 -13.58
C ARG A 66 23.33 -5.62 -12.17
N LEU A 67 22.26 -5.46 -11.39
CA LEU A 67 22.37 -5.14 -9.98
C LEU A 67 22.95 -6.35 -9.23
N GLY A 68 24.01 -6.13 -8.45
CA GLY A 68 24.74 -7.19 -7.74
C GLY A 68 23.88 -7.93 -6.72
N GLY A 69 24.36 -9.11 -6.27
CA GLY A 69 23.62 -9.94 -5.29
C GLY A 69 23.32 -9.23 -3.97
N ASP A 70 24.14 -8.26 -3.57
CA ASP A 70 23.97 -7.50 -2.33
C ASP A 70 23.03 -6.28 -2.48
N PHE A 71 22.58 -5.97 -3.70
CA PHE A 71 21.74 -4.79 -3.96
C PHE A 71 20.46 -4.76 -3.11
N LEU A 72 19.75 -5.89 -3.08
CA LEU A 72 18.49 -5.98 -2.33
C LEU A 72 18.73 -5.82 -0.83
N ALA A 73 19.77 -6.43 -0.28
CA ALA A 73 20.12 -6.30 1.13
C ALA A 73 20.54 -4.87 1.48
N ALA A 74 21.34 -4.23 0.62
CA ALA A 74 21.75 -2.83 0.80
C ALA A 74 20.56 -1.87 0.72
N TYR A 75 19.67 -2.06 -0.26
CA TYR A 75 18.43 -1.30 -0.38
C TYR A 75 17.56 -1.45 0.88
N GLN A 76 17.33 -2.69 1.31
CA GLN A 76 16.50 -2.97 2.48
C GLN A 76 17.06 -2.32 3.75
N ALA A 77 18.36 -2.45 4.00
CA ALA A 77 19.02 -1.84 5.16
C ALA A 77 18.89 -0.30 5.15
N ARG A 78 19.11 0.35 4.00
CA ARG A 78 18.97 1.80 3.83
C ARG A 78 17.51 2.24 3.98
N LEU A 79 16.56 1.49 3.42
CA LEU A 79 15.14 1.77 3.53
C LEU A 79 14.69 1.75 4.99
N PHE A 80 15.03 0.70 5.74
CA PHE A 80 14.67 0.60 7.16
C PHE A 80 15.32 1.72 7.99
N SER A 81 16.54 2.10 7.67
CA SER A 81 17.20 3.25 8.32
C SER A 81 16.46 4.56 8.01
N ALA A 82 16.13 4.82 6.75
CA ALA A 82 15.45 6.04 6.34
C ALA A 82 14.03 6.14 6.92
N LEU A 83 13.26 5.04 6.93
CA LEU A 83 11.93 4.99 7.51
C LEU A 83 11.91 5.36 9.01
N ARG A 84 12.94 4.96 9.77
CA ARG A 84 13.06 5.32 11.20
C ARG A 84 13.18 6.82 11.45
N HIS A 85 13.61 7.59 10.46
CA HIS A 85 13.88 9.01 10.61
C HIS A 85 12.81 9.94 10.01
N GLY A 86 11.86 9.40 9.23
CA GLY A 86 10.97 10.30 8.51
C GLY A 86 9.60 9.78 8.10
N VAL A 87 9.24 8.51 8.39
CA VAL A 87 7.93 8.01 7.99
C VAL A 87 6.81 8.70 8.77
N ALA A 88 5.76 9.13 8.06
CA ALA A 88 4.58 9.74 8.63
C ALA A 88 3.33 8.89 8.39
N ALA A 89 2.29 9.08 9.20
CA ALA A 89 0.97 8.55 8.89
C ALA A 89 0.35 9.32 7.72
N MET A 90 -0.41 8.62 6.87
CA MET A 90 -1.24 9.29 5.89
C MET A 90 -2.28 10.16 6.58
N ARG A 91 -2.55 11.33 5.97
CA ARG A 91 -3.52 12.29 6.53
C ARG A 91 -4.89 11.65 6.69
N GLY A 92 -5.45 11.76 7.89
CA GLY A 92 -6.76 11.20 8.23
C GLY A 92 -6.75 9.70 8.57
N ALA A 93 -5.59 9.02 8.56
CA ALA A 93 -5.52 7.60 8.88
C ALA A 93 -5.90 7.31 10.35
N ALA A 94 -5.36 8.08 11.29
CA ALA A 94 -5.67 7.91 12.71
C ALA A 94 -7.15 8.18 13.00
N GLU A 95 -7.71 9.25 12.43
CA GLU A 95 -9.12 9.63 12.56
C GLU A 95 -10.03 8.55 11.96
N ALA A 96 -9.70 8.03 10.76
CA ALA A 96 -10.44 6.95 10.14
C ALA A 96 -10.47 5.71 11.02
N LEU A 97 -9.31 5.29 11.55
CA LEU A 97 -9.20 4.13 12.42
C LEU A 97 -9.96 4.31 13.74
N HIS A 98 -9.98 5.53 14.27
CA HIS A 98 -10.72 5.83 15.50
C HIS A 98 -12.24 5.81 15.26
N ALA A 99 -12.71 6.33 14.13
CA ALA A 99 -14.13 6.42 13.79
C ALA A 99 -14.75 5.08 13.34
N LEU A 100 -13.92 4.09 12.97
CA LEU A 100 -14.41 2.78 12.51
C LEU A 100 -14.92 1.93 13.66
N GLY A 101 -16.22 1.64 13.64
CA GLY A 101 -16.91 0.75 14.60
C GLY A 101 -16.93 -0.73 14.20
N ILE A 102 -16.17 -1.15 13.18
CA ILE A 102 -16.13 -2.52 12.66
C ILE A 102 -14.71 -3.09 12.68
N ALA A 103 -14.58 -4.41 12.48
CA ALA A 103 -13.29 -5.09 12.44
C ALA A 103 -12.39 -4.52 11.35
N ARG A 104 -11.07 -4.57 11.58
CA ARG A 104 -10.06 -4.06 10.64
C ARG A 104 -8.79 -4.88 10.69
N CYS A 105 -8.07 -4.93 9.58
CA CYS A 105 -6.74 -5.53 9.45
C CYS A 105 -5.95 -4.82 8.35
N VAL A 106 -4.67 -5.16 8.25
CA VAL A 106 -3.79 -4.72 7.17
C VAL A 106 -3.47 -5.88 6.25
N ALA A 107 -3.47 -5.66 4.93
CA ALA A 107 -3.04 -6.63 3.94
C ALA A 107 -2.16 -5.92 2.88
N SER A 108 -0.84 -6.08 2.97
CA SER A 108 0.16 -5.35 2.19
C SER A 108 1.07 -6.27 1.40
N SER A 109 1.58 -5.76 0.28
CA SER A 109 2.67 -6.39 -0.47
C SER A 109 4.01 -6.30 0.26
N GLY A 110 4.12 -5.44 1.28
CA GLY A 110 5.32 -5.23 2.08
C GLY A 110 5.62 -6.37 3.05
N GLU A 111 6.89 -6.46 3.46
CA GLU A 111 7.33 -7.42 4.47
C GLU A 111 6.69 -7.14 5.85
N PRO A 112 6.39 -8.18 6.65
CA PRO A 112 5.77 -8.02 7.97
C PRO A 112 6.57 -7.10 8.90
N GLU A 113 7.89 -7.13 8.82
CA GLU A 113 8.79 -6.30 9.62
C GLU A 113 8.67 -4.83 9.25
N LYS A 114 8.59 -4.52 7.95
CA LYS A 114 8.36 -3.15 7.45
C LYS A 114 7.03 -2.60 7.96
N MET A 115 5.94 -3.39 7.83
CA MET A 115 4.62 -2.98 8.33
C MET A 115 4.65 -2.67 9.84
N ARG A 116 5.24 -3.56 10.65
CA ARG A 116 5.37 -3.33 12.10
C ARG A 116 6.17 -2.07 12.41
N LEU A 117 7.27 -1.86 11.70
CA LEU A 117 8.10 -0.66 11.88
C LEU A 117 7.31 0.61 11.56
N THR A 118 6.76 0.72 10.36
CA THR A 118 6.10 1.94 9.88
C THR A 118 4.83 2.26 10.67
N LEU A 119 3.98 1.26 10.93
CA LEU A 119 2.79 1.43 11.75
C LEU A 119 3.14 1.73 13.22
N GLY A 120 4.25 1.19 13.73
CA GLY A 120 4.75 1.47 15.08
C GLY A 120 5.23 2.92 15.21
N LEU A 121 6.05 3.37 14.28
CA LEU A 121 6.59 4.74 14.27
C LEU A 121 5.49 5.80 14.09
N THR A 122 4.45 5.49 13.35
CA THR A 122 3.30 6.38 13.12
C THR A 122 2.21 6.28 14.20
N GLY A 123 2.39 5.39 15.20
CA GLY A 123 1.42 5.19 16.29
C GLY A 123 0.14 4.44 15.88
N LEU A 124 0.07 3.91 14.65
CA LEU A 124 -1.12 3.21 14.14
C LEU A 124 -1.16 1.72 14.49
N LEU A 125 -0.03 1.11 14.85
CA LEU A 125 0.09 -0.33 15.11
C LEU A 125 -0.92 -0.87 16.14
N PRO A 126 -1.20 -0.19 17.27
CA PRO A 126 -2.16 -0.68 18.26
C PRO A 126 -3.57 -0.86 17.72
N ALA A 127 -3.97 -0.12 16.67
CA ALA A 127 -5.30 -0.22 16.08
C ALA A 127 -5.56 -1.58 15.39
N PHE A 128 -4.52 -2.34 15.09
CA PHE A 128 -4.62 -3.60 14.35
C PHE A 128 -4.40 -4.85 15.21
N ASP A 129 -3.87 -4.72 16.43
CA ASP A 129 -3.70 -5.84 17.37
C ASP A 129 -3.09 -7.11 16.72
N GLY A 130 -1.98 -6.93 16.00
CA GLY A 130 -1.28 -8.02 15.31
C GLY A 130 -1.97 -8.57 14.05
N LYS A 131 -3.08 -8.00 13.61
CA LYS A 131 -3.82 -8.41 12.40
C LYS A 131 -3.18 -7.80 11.15
N LEU A 132 -1.93 -8.20 10.87
CA LEU A 132 -1.11 -7.76 9.76
C LEU A 132 -0.83 -8.96 8.85
N PHE A 133 -1.25 -8.85 7.59
CA PHE A 133 -1.10 -9.90 6.58
C PHE A 133 -0.19 -9.39 5.45
N SER A 134 0.77 -10.22 5.05
CA SER A 134 1.77 -9.90 4.02
C SER A 134 1.65 -10.81 2.82
N ALA A 135 1.98 -10.31 1.65
CA ALA A 135 2.08 -11.12 0.43
C ALA A 135 3.11 -12.27 0.57
N ALA A 136 4.06 -12.18 1.48
CA ALA A 136 4.99 -13.27 1.79
C ALA A 136 4.31 -14.52 2.41
N GLN A 137 3.05 -14.42 2.82
CA GLN A 137 2.28 -15.51 3.45
C GLN A 137 1.39 -16.26 2.44
N VAL A 138 1.36 -15.85 1.17
CA VAL A 138 0.51 -16.41 0.13
C VAL A 138 1.31 -16.80 -1.11
N ALA A 139 0.73 -17.63 -1.97
CA ALA A 139 1.42 -18.10 -3.18
C ALA A 139 1.58 -16.97 -4.21
N HIS A 140 0.57 -16.11 -4.36
CA HIS A 140 0.59 -15.03 -5.34
C HIS A 140 0.17 -13.71 -4.69
N GLY A 141 1.02 -12.68 -4.83
CA GLY A 141 0.72 -11.31 -4.40
C GLY A 141 -0.26 -10.61 -5.35
N LYS A 142 -0.65 -9.37 -5.01
CA LYS A 142 -1.46 -8.49 -5.85
C LYS A 142 -0.87 -8.41 -7.28
N PRO A 143 -1.65 -8.56 -8.35
CA PRO A 143 -3.12 -8.47 -8.43
C PRO A 143 -3.89 -9.78 -8.21
N SER A 144 -3.24 -10.89 -7.76
CA SER A 144 -3.98 -12.09 -7.34
C SER A 144 -4.84 -11.83 -6.11
N PRO A 145 -6.02 -12.45 -5.97
CA PRO A 145 -6.89 -12.27 -4.82
C PRO A 145 -6.37 -12.91 -3.53
N ASP A 146 -5.33 -13.75 -3.60
CA ASP A 146 -4.88 -14.64 -2.54
C ASP A 146 -4.67 -13.91 -1.20
N LEU A 147 -4.03 -12.73 -1.24
CA LEU A 147 -3.73 -11.99 -0.03
C LEU A 147 -5.00 -11.49 0.69
N PHE A 148 -5.97 -10.97 -0.04
CA PHE A 148 -7.21 -10.49 0.53
C PHE A 148 -8.13 -11.63 1.00
N LEU A 149 -8.17 -12.74 0.24
CA LEU A 149 -8.88 -13.95 0.66
C LEU A 149 -8.27 -14.53 1.94
N PHE A 150 -6.94 -14.59 2.03
CA PHE A 150 -6.22 -15.02 3.23
C PHE A 150 -6.54 -14.12 4.43
N ALA A 151 -6.49 -12.79 4.24
CA ALA A 151 -6.84 -11.85 5.30
C ALA A 151 -8.29 -12.03 5.79
N ALA A 152 -9.25 -12.15 4.88
CA ALA A 152 -10.66 -12.37 5.19
C ALA A 152 -10.89 -13.69 5.96
N GLU A 153 -10.24 -14.78 5.52
CA GLU A 153 -10.28 -16.07 6.20
C GLU A 153 -9.72 -15.97 7.63
N ARG A 154 -8.56 -15.37 7.80
CA ARG A 154 -7.92 -15.18 9.11
C ARG A 154 -8.73 -14.29 10.05
N MET A 155 -9.53 -13.37 9.48
CA MET A 155 -10.45 -12.51 10.23
C MET A 155 -11.83 -13.13 10.43
N GLY A 156 -12.11 -14.31 9.87
CA GLY A 156 -13.39 -15.00 9.99
C GLY A 156 -14.55 -14.29 9.30
N THR A 157 -14.27 -13.47 8.26
CA THR A 157 -15.27 -12.64 7.57
C THR A 157 -15.40 -13.08 6.11
N PRO A 158 -16.61 -13.35 5.60
CA PRO A 158 -16.78 -13.71 4.20
C PRO A 158 -16.41 -12.55 3.27
N PRO A 159 -15.78 -12.80 2.11
CA PRO A 159 -15.33 -11.75 1.19
C PRO A 159 -16.40 -10.74 0.81
N SER A 160 -17.64 -11.16 0.63
CA SER A 160 -18.77 -10.29 0.30
C SER A 160 -19.14 -9.27 1.39
N ARG A 161 -18.59 -9.42 2.59
CA ARG A 161 -18.74 -8.50 3.74
C ARG A 161 -17.46 -7.75 4.08
N CYS A 162 -16.41 -7.93 3.25
CA CYS A 162 -15.15 -7.21 3.36
C CYS A 162 -15.15 -6.02 2.40
N ILE A 163 -14.55 -4.94 2.84
CA ILE A 163 -14.12 -3.85 1.96
C ILE A 163 -12.61 -3.70 2.04
N VAL A 164 -12.02 -3.23 0.95
CA VAL A 164 -10.59 -2.98 0.84
C VAL A 164 -10.37 -1.50 0.56
N VAL A 165 -9.43 -0.87 1.26
CA VAL A 165 -8.95 0.49 0.97
C VAL A 165 -7.57 0.37 0.36
N GLU A 166 -7.39 0.88 -0.85
CA GLU A 166 -6.23 0.65 -1.71
C GLU A 166 -5.84 1.90 -2.51
N ASP A 167 -4.55 2.05 -2.78
CA ASP A 167 -3.99 3.15 -3.56
C ASP A 167 -3.40 2.72 -4.92
N SER A 168 -3.40 1.42 -5.21
CA SER A 168 -2.82 0.83 -6.42
C SER A 168 -3.85 0.11 -7.30
N PRO A 169 -3.75 0.21 -8.66
CA PRO A 169 -4.61 -0.57 -9.54
C PRO A 169 -4.45 -2.09 -9.38
N ALA A 170 -3.26 -2.57 -8.99
CA ALA A 170 -3.02 -3.99 -8.75
C ALA A 170 -3.80 -4.49 -7.52
N GLY A 171 -3.79 -3.73 -6.43
CA GLY A 171 -4.55 -4.07 -5.24
C GLY A 171 -6.06 -3.96 -5.44
N VAL A 172 -6.53 -2.94 -6.16
CA VAL A 172 -7.95 -2.84 -6.53
C VAL A 172 -8.41 -4.07 -7.33
N LYS A 173 -7.63 -4.48 -8.34
CA LYS A 173 -7.94 -5.70 -9.11
C LYS A 173 -7.97 -6.95 -8.23
N ALA A 174 -7.01 -7.06 -7.29
CA ALA A 174 -6.97 -8.18 -6.34
C ALA A 174 -8.23 -8.22 -5.45
N ALA A 175 -8.67 -7.07 -4.93
CA ALA A 175 -9.88 -6.95 -4.12
C ALA A 175 -11.14 -7.33 -4.92
N CYS A 176 -11.29 -6.82 -6.14
CA CYS A 176 -12.39 -7.16 -7.03
C CYS A 176 -12.40 -8.66 -7.38
N ALA A 177 -11.23 -9.24 -7.68
CA ALA A 177 -11.09 -10.68 -7.94
C ALA A 177 -11.42 -11.55 -6.71
N ALA A 178 -11.20 -11.02 -5.50
CA ALA A 178 -11.59 -11.65 -4.24
C ALA A 178 -13.11 -11.52 -3.95
N GLY A 179 -13.89 -10.83 -4.79
CA GLY A 179 -15.32 -10.57 -4.56
C GLY A 179 -15.58 -9.52 -3.47
N MET A 180 -14.62 -8.65 -3.20
CA MET A 180 -14.71 -7.58 -2.20
C MET A 180 -14.96 -6.22 -2.86
N THR A 181 -15.60 -5.30 -2.13
CA THR A 181 -15.71 -3.90 -2.58
C THR A 181 -14.40 -3.19 -2.32
N ALA A 182 -13.79 -2.61 -3.36
CA ALA A 182 -12.60 -1.78 -3.25
C ALA A 182 -12.95 -0.29 -3.19
N TYR A 183 -12.32 0.45 -2.28
CA TYR A 183 -12.28 1.89 -2.25
C TYR A 183 -10.88 2.36 -2.65
N GLY A 184 -10.79 3.12 -3.73
CA GLY A 184 -9.54 3.67 -4.24
C GLY A 184 -9.22 4.99 -3.56
N TYR A 185 -8.08 5.05 -2.88
CA TYR A 185 -7.57 6.23 -2.19
C TYR A 185 -6.34 6.77 -2.90
N ALA A 186 -6.42 8.00 -3.36
CA ALA A 186 -5.33 8.67 -4.07
C ALA A 186 -5.20 10.11 -3.54
N PRO A 187 -4.48 10.31 -2.43
CA PRO A 187 -4.27 11.65 -1.89
C PRO A 187 -3.44 12.51 -2.86
N SER A 188 -3.75 13.80 -2.93
CA SER A 188 -2.91 14.77 -3.64
C SER A 188 -1.83 15.28 -2.69
N GLU A 189 -0.57 15.10 -3.06
CA GLU A 189 0.56 15.66 -2.33
C GLU A 189 0.48 17.20 -2.33
N GLY A 190 0.60 17.78 -1.14
CA GLY A 190 0.63 19.24 -0.99
C GLY A 190 -0.72 19.96 -1.17
N ALA A 191 -1.82 19.28 -1.38
CA ALA A 191 -3.12 19.94 -1.40
C ALA A 191 -3.48 20.45 0.00
N PRO A 192 -3.72 21.77 0.18
CA PRO A 192 -3.97 22.38 1.50
C PRO A 192 -5.14 21.73 2.27
N ASN A 193 -6.08 21.14 1.54
CA ASN A 193 -7.29 20.52 2.06
C ASN A 193 -7.34 19.00 1.89
N GLY A 194 -6.22 18.34 1.54
CA GLY A 194 -6.19 16.89 1.31
C GLY A 194 -7.04 16.47 0.10
N GLY A 195 -6.98 17.22 -0.99
CA GLY A 195 -7.61 16.83 -2.26
C GLY A 195 -7.08 15.50 -2.79
N ALA A 196 -7.81 14.90 -3.73
CA ALA A 196 -7.37 13.69 -4.40
C ALA A 196 -6.49 14.02 -5.65
N ASP A 197 -5.53 13.15 -5.94
CA ASP A 197 -4.90 13.10 -7.25
C ASP A 197 -5.90 12.49 -8.25
N GLU A 198 -6.51 13.35 -9.07
CA GLU A 198 -7.58 12.95 -9.98
C GLU A 198 -7.13 11.86 -10.97
N ARG A 199 -5.91 11.95 -11.51
CA ARG A 199 -5.40 10.95 -12.48
C ARG A 199 -5.17 9.60 -11.83
N ARG A 200 -4.62 9.58 -10.61
CA ARG A 200 -4.48 8.35 -9.83
C ARG A 200 -5.86 7.78 -9.52
N LEU A 201 -6.78 8.61 -9.06
CA LEU A 201 -8.13 8.18 -8.72
C LEU A 201 -8.87 7.60 -9.93
N GLU A 202 -8.75 8.21 -11.12
CA GLU A 202 -9.30 7.68 -12.37
C GLU A 202 -8.74 6.27 -12.68
N SER A 203 -7.44 6.05 -12.47
CA SER A 203 -6.82 4.74 -12.69
C SER A 203 -7.34 3.67 -11.72
N LEU A 204 -7.64 4.05 -10.47
CA LEU A 204 -8.24 3.15 -9.47
C LEU A 204 -9.70 2.84 -9.80
N ILE A 205 -10.46 3.83 -10.25
CA ILE A 205 -11.84 3.66 -10.71
C ILE A 205 -11.89 2.74 -11.94
N ALA A 206 -10.98 2.94 -12.90
CA ALA A 206 -10.87 2.08 -14.08
C ALA A 206 -10.50 0.63 -13.70
N ALA A 207 -9.80 0.42 -12.60
CA ALA A 207 -9.50 -0.91 -12.05
C ALA A 207 -10.68 -1.54 -11.29
N GLY A 208 -11.77 -0.80 -11.02
CA GLY A 208 -12.99 -1.27 -10.37
C GLY A 208 -13.26 -0.71 -8.98
N ALA A 209 -12.49 0.29 -8.51
CA ALA A 209 -12.68 0.88 -7.20
C ALA A 209 -13.83 1.92 -7.19
N LYS A 210 -14.46 2.06 -6.03
CA LYS A 210 -15.23 3.26 -5.68
C LYS A 210 -14.26 4.35 -5.20
N PRO A 211 -14.47 5.63 -5.54
CA PRO A 211 -13.58 6.69 -5.11
C PRO A 211 -13.67 6.94 -3.61
N LEU A 212 -12.53 7.12 -2.95
CA LEU A 212 -12.39 7.61 -1.58
C LEU A 212 -11.49 8.86 -1.61
N TYR A 213 -12.08 10.01 -1.36
CA TYR A 213 -11.37 11.30 -1.46
C TYR A 213 -10.58 11.67 -0.20
N ALA A 214 -10.97 11.12 0.94
CA ALA A 214 -10.27 11.32 2.21
C ALA A 214 -10.49 10.11 3.12
N LEU A 215 -9.45 9.68 3.83
CA LEU A 215 -9.57 8.57 4.81
C LEU A 215 -10.53 8.92 5.95
N SER A 216 -10.52 10.16 6.42
CA SER A 216 -11.43 10.63 7.46
C SER A 216 -12.92 10.50 7.10
N ALA A 217 -13.26 10.45 5.81
CA ALA A 217 -14.62 10.26 5.32
C ALA A 217 -15.04 8.78 5.22
N LEU A 218 -14.15 7.84 5.52
CA LEU A 218 -14.41 6.41 5.31
C LEU A 218 -15.61 5.93 6.13
N SER A 219 -15.70 6.29 7.40
CA SER A 219 -16.83 5.90 8.28
C SER A 219 -18.19 6.37 7.73
N ASP A 220 -18.26 7.61 7.27
CA ASP A 220 -19.49 8.18 6.69
C ASP A 220 -19.82 7.52 5.35
N THR A 221 -18.79 7.17 4.56
CA THR A 221 -18.96 6.48 3.27
C THR A 221 -19.55 5.08 3.46
N LEU A 222 -19.19 4.39 4.55
CA LEU A 222 -19.69 3.05 4.87
C LEU A 222 -21.06 3.04 5.54
N ALA A 223 -21.52 4.17 6.08
CA ALA A 223 -22.81 4.29 6.71
C ALA A 223 -23.98 4.52 5.72
N ARG A 224 -23.66 4.85 4.46
CA ARG A 224 -24.61 5.09 3.34
C ARG A 224 -24.92 3.80 2.59
#